data_e750e78d90f3f28a6552838c376b7d0a
#
_entry.id   e750e78d90f3f28a6552838c376b7d0a
#
_cell.length_a   1.000
_cell.length_b   1.000
_cell.length_c   1.000
_cell.angle_alpha   90.00
_cell.angle_beta   90.00
_cell.angle_gamma   90.00
#
_symmetry.space_group_name_H-M   'P 1'
#
loop_
_entity.id
_entity.type
_entity.pdbx_description
1 polymer ?
#
loop_
_entity_poly.entity_id
_entity_poly.type
_entity_poly.pdbx_seq_one_letter_code
_entity_poly.pdbx_strand_id
1 'polypeptide(L)'
;MQLKWTDLALADLDHIETYIAADNSPLVAIDVVLRIIDTVDVILPEHPKAGRIGRVENTRELVIDGTPFLVIYRITQAVELLRVLLR
;
A
#
# COMPACT_ATOMS: atom_id res chain seq x y z
N MET A 1 0.19 -15.05 -6.38
CA MET A 1 1.19 -15.07 -5.28
C MET A 1 0.53 -14.63 -3.98
N GLN A 2 1.04 -15.11 -2.90
CA GLN A 2 0.61 -14.68 -1.56
C GLN A 2 1.08 -13.26 -1.27
N LEU A 3 0.27 -12.52 -0.52
CA LEU A 3 0.64 -11.20 0.00
C LEU A 3 1.16 -11.34 1.41
N LYS A 4 2.19 -10.55 1.74
CA LYS A 4 2.73 -10.51 3.08
C LYS A 4 2.91 -9.04 3.48
N TRP A 5 2.05 -8.57 4.37
CA TRP A 5 2.15 -7.23 4.93
C TRP A 5 3.19 -7.21 6.04
N THR A 6 4.24 -6.42 5.87
CA THR A 6 5.24 -6.26 6.92
C THR A 6 4.69 -5.41 8.06
N ASP A 7 5.31 -5.50 9.22
CA ASP A 7 4.91 -4.70 10.38
C ASP A 7 4.99 -3.20 10.09
N LEU A 8 6.02 -2.77 9.34
CA LEU A 8 6.17 -1.37 8.96
C LEU A 8 5.04 -0.91 8.04
N ALA A 9 4.65 -1.73 7.07
CA ALA A 9 3.54 -1.39 6.18
C ALA A 9 2.22 -1.29 6.95
N LEU A 10 1.98 -2.21 7.89
CA LEU A 10 0.79 -2.16 8.75
C LEU A 10 0.81 -0.91 9.62
N ALA A 11 1.95 -0.56 10.19
CA ALA A 11 2.09 0.67 10.97
C ALA A 11 1.83 1.90 10.12
N ASP A 12 2.29 1.91 8.86
CA ASP A 12 2.00 3.00 7.93
C ASP A 12 0.49 3.17 7.72
N LEU A 13 -0.25 2.07 7.56
CA LEU A 13 -1.72 2.14 7.41
C LEU A 13 -2.38 2.75 8.65
N ASP A 14 -1.94 2.36 9.85
CA ASP A 14 -2.45 2.94 11.09
C ASP A 14 -2.17 4.44 11.18
N HIS A 15 -0.97 4.86 10.82
CA HIS A 15 -0.59 6.28 10.82
C HIS A 15 -1.40 7.09 9.81
N ILE A 16 -1.64 6.51 8.62
CA ILE A 16 -2.46 7.15 7.59
C ILE A 16 -3.89 7.35 8.09
N GLU A 17 -4.47 6.33 8.72
CA GLU A 17 -5.82 6.43 9.27
C GLU A 17 -5.90 7.54 10.31
N THR A 18 -4.97 7.57 11.25
CA THR A 18 -4.93 8.59 12.31
C THR A 18 -4.77 9.98 11.71
N TYR A 19 -3.87 10.14 10.74
CA TYR A 19 -3.59 11.42 10.09
C TYR A 19 -4.83 11.95 9.36
N ILE A 20 -5.50 11.10 8.58
CA ILE A 20 -6.67 11.53 7.82
C ILE A 20 -7.85 11.81 8.76
N ALA A 21 -8.04 10.97 9.79
CA ALA A 21 -9.14 11.16 10.75
C ALA A 21 -9.01 12.48 11.53
N ALA A 22 -7.79 13.00 11.70
CA ALA A 22 -7.57 14.28 12.39
C ALA A 22 -8.15 15.46 11.60
N ASP A 23 -8.09 15.41 10.27
CA ASP A 23 -8.55 16.50 9.40
C ASP A 23 -9.90 16.23 8.75
N ASN A 24 -10.37 14.98 8.78
CA ASN A 24 -11.58 14.52 8.14
C ASN A 24 -12.37 13.63 9.10
N SER A 25 -13.47 13.07 8.62
CA SER A 25 -14.22 12.12 9.43
C SER A 25 -13.49 10.78 9.52
N PRO A 26 -13.73 10.00 10.58
CA PRO A 26 -13.20 8.62 10.67
C PRO A 26 -13.60 7.75 9.49
N LEU A 27 -14.77 7.98 8.90
CA LEU A 27 -15.24 7.21 7.73
C LEU A 27 -14.36 7.47 6.51
N VAL A 28 -13.93 8.71 6.30
CA VAL A 28 -13.02 9.04 5.20
C VAL A 28 -11.68 8.33 5.39
N ALA A 29 -11.18 8.31 6.62
CA ALA A 29 -9.92 7.63 6.92
C ALA A 29 -10.02 6.13 6.63
N ILE A 30 -11.10 5.49 7.05
CA ILE A 30 -11.33 4.06 6.80
C ILE A 30 -11.43 3.79 5.31
N ASP A 31 -12.17 4.64 4.56
CA ASP A 31 -12.32 4.48 3.11
C ASP A 31 -10.97 4.51 2.38
N VAL A 32 -10.09 5.43 2.77
CA VAL A 32 -8.76 5.52 2.16
C VAL A 32 -7.93 4.27 2.44
N VAL A 33 -7.90 3.83 3.70
CA VAL A 33 -7.14 2.63 4.08
C VAL A 33 -7.68 1.40 3.35
N LEU A 34 -9.01 1.24 3.30
CA LEU A 34 -9.62 0.11 2.59
C LEU A 34 -9.31 0.15 1.10
N ARG A 35 -9.30 1.33 0.48
CA ARG A 35 -8.93 1.47 -0.93
C ARG A 35 -7.50 1.01 -1.19
N ILE A 36 -6.58 1.34 -0.30
CA ILE A 36 -5.19 0.89 -0.39
C ILE A 36 -5.14 -0.65 -0.33
N ILE A 37 -5.76 -1.22 0.69
CA ILE A 37 -5.75 -2.67 0.90
C ILE A 37 -6.42 -3.40 -0.27
N ASP A 38 -7.60 -2.95 -0.69
CA ASP A 38 -8.35 -3.59 -1.76
C ASP A 38 -7.60 -3.55 -3.09
N THR A 39 -6.96 -2.43 -3.40
CA THR A 39 -6.17 -2.30 -4.63
C THR A 39 -5.02 -3.31 -4.64
N VAL A 40 -4.31 -3.42 -3.52
CA VAL A 40 -3.22 -4.39 -3.38
C VAL A 40 -3.76 -5.81 -3.50
N ASP A 41 -4.85 -6.13 -2.80
CA ASP A 41 -5.42 -7.48 -2.77
C ASP A 41 -5.94 -7.93 -4.14
N VAL A 42 -6.48 -7.01 -4.93
CA VAL A 42 -7.03 -7.33 -6.25
C VAL A 42 -5.92 -7.47 -7.30
N ILE A 43 -4.92 -6.59 -7.26
CA ILE A 43 -3.93 -6.49 -8.34
C ILE A 43 -2.73 -7.42 -8.13
N LEU A 44 -2.07 -7.31 -6.98
CA LEU A 44 -0.73 -7.90 -6.84
C LEU A 44 -0.68 -9.41 -6.77
N PRO A 45 -1.68 -10.14 -6.25
CA PRO A 45 -1.60 -11.62 -6.28
C PRO A 45 -1.52 -12.19 -7.69
N GLU A 46 -2.23 -11.58 -8.65
CA GLU A 46 -2.26 -12.06 -10.04
C GLU A 46 -1.30 -11.30 -10.94
N HIS A 47 -0.97 -10.06 -10.60
CA HIS A 47 -0.10 -9.19 -11.38
C HIS A 47 0.98 -8.58 -10.50
N PRO A 48 1.92 -9.40 -9.99
CA PRO A 48 2.92 -8.88 -9.05
C PRO A 48 3.84 -7.83 -9.67
N LYS A 49 3.95 -7.79 -11.00
CA LYS A 49 4.78 -6.79 -11.69
C LYS A 49 3.99 -5.56 -12.14
N ALA A 50 2.77 -5.37 -11.65
CA ALA A 50 1.94 -4.23 -12.03
C ALA A 50 2.52 -2.90 -11.57
N GLY A 51 3.21 -2.86 -10.44
CA GLY A 51 3.89 -1.65 -9.97
C GLY A 51 5.10 -1.33 -10.82
N ARG A 52 5.41 -0.02 -10.94
CA ARG A 52 6.61 0.44 -11.64
C ARG A 52 7.86 0.07 -10.86
N ILE A 53 8.99 0.02 -11.55
CA ILE A 53 10.30 -0.18 -10.91
C ILE A 53 10.49 0.92 -9.85
N GLY A 54 10.83 0.53 -8.63
CA GLY A 54 10.99 1.44 -7.52
C GLY A 54 12.35 2.15 -7.53
N ARG A 55 12.45 3.20 -6.71
CA ARG A 55 13.70 3.95 -6.55
C ARG A 55 14.76 3.13 -5.84
N VAL A 56 14.34 2.28 -4.92
CA VAL A 56 15.24 1.36 -4.22
C VAL A 56 15.35 0.09 -5.04
N GLU A 57 16.55 -0.44 -5.16
CA GLU A 57 16.81 -1.64 -5.93
C GLU A 57 15.95 -2.80 -5.42
N ASN A 58 15.46 -3.61 -6.35
CA ASN A 58 14.61 -4.78 -6.09
C ASN A 58 13.24 -4.45 -5.50
N THR A 59 12.80 -3.19 -5.57
CA THR A 59 11.47 -2.80 -5.16
C THR A 59 10.63 -2.35 -6.33
N ARG A 60 9.31 -2.32 -6.11
CA ARG A 60 8.32 -1.77 -7.02
C ARG A 60 7.40 -0.85 -6.26
N GLU A 61 6.75 0.05 -6.99
CA GLU A 61 5.83 1.04 -6.42
C GLU A 61 4.50 0.95 -7.14
N LEU A 62 3.45 0.66 -6.38
CA LEU A 62 2.08 0.63 -6.90
C LEU A 62 1.36 1.90 -6.45
N VAL A 63 1.04 2.76 -7.40
CA VAL A 63 0.26 3.97 -7.11
C VAL A 63 -1.20 3.57 -6.87
N ILE A 64 -1.79 4.07 -5.79
CA ILE A 64 -3.18 3.78 -5.45
C ILE A 64 -4.04 4.92 -6.00
N ASP A 65 -4.75 4.65 -7.08
CA ASP A 65 -5.59 5.63 -7.74
C ASP A 65 -6.65 6.20 -6.79
N GLY A 66 -6.89 7.49 -6.90
CA GLY A 66 -7.85 8.19 -6.06
C GLY A 66 -7.32 8.53 -4.68
N THR A 67 -6.05 8.27 -4.42
CA THR A 67 -5.37 8.63 -3.17
C THR A 67 -3.99 9.23 -3.47
N PRO A 68 -3.39 9.99 -2.52
CA PRO A 68 -2.02 10.47 -2.68
C PRO A 68 -0.98 9.44 -2.25
N PHE A 69 -1.35 8.17 -2.10
CA PHE A 69 -0.46 7.15 -1.56
C PHE A 69 0.05 6.19 -2.62
N LEU A 70 1.21 5.60 -2.33
CA LEU A 70 1.74 4.48 -3.09
C LEU A 70 2.22 3.40 -2.12
N VAL A 71 2.26 2.17 -2.63
CA VAL A 71 2.72 1.02 -1.86
C VAL A 71 4.06 0.57 -2.43
N ILE A 72 5.07 0.51 -1.59
CA ILE A 72 6.39 -0.03 -1.96
C ILE A 72 6.40 -1.51 -1.58
N TYR A 73 6.74 -2.35 -2.54
CA TYR A 73 6.76 -3.79 -2.32
C TYR A 73 7.93 -4.43 -3.06
N ARG A 74 8.20 -5.67 -2.71
CA ARG A 74 9.17 -6.50 -3.43
C ARG A 74 8.59 -7.88 -3.66
N ILE A 75 9.12 -8.56 -4.67
CA ILE A 75 8.69 -9.90 -5.03
C ILE A 75 9.79 -10.87 -4.63
N THR A 76 9.45 -11.79 -3.73
CA THR A 76 10.31 -12.91 -3.34
C THR A 76 9.52 -14.18 -3.62
N GLN A 77 9.38 -15.08 -2.66
CA GLN A 77 8.44 -16.19 -2.77
C GLN A 77 7.00 -15.72 -2.56
N ALA A 78 6.83 -14.51 -2.08
CA ALA A 78 5.56 -13.82 -1.89
C ALA A 78 5.71 -12.38 -2.36
N VAL A 79 4.60 -11.63 -2.40
CA VAL A 79 4.63 -10.19 -2.56
C VAL A 79 4.70 -9.60 -1.15
N GLU A 80 5.82 -8.97 -0.82
CA GLU A 80 6.04 -8.36 0.48
C GLU A 80 5.75 -6.87 0.41
N LEU A 81 4.74 -6.42 1.14
CA LEU A 81 4.35 -5.00 1.21
C LEU A 81 5.23 -4.34 2.26
N LEU A 82 6.15 -3.47 1.83
CA LEU A 82 7.21 -2.94 2.67
C LEU A 82 6.83 -1.63 3.34
N ARG A 83 6.25 -0.71 2.60
CA ARG A 83 5.86 0.60 3.09
C ARG A 83 4.62 1.11 2.34
N VAL A 84 3.86 2.00 2.99
CA VAL A 84 2.80 2.78 2.36
C VAL A 84 3.12 4.24 2.62
N LEU A 85 3.40 4.99 1.57
CA LEU A 85 3.92 6.35 1.67
C LEU A 85 3.15 7.31 0.77
N LEU A 86 3.25 8.61 1.09
CA LEU A 86 2.82 9.67 0.18
C LEU A 86 3.72 9.68 -1.07
N ARG A 87 3.09 9.81 -2.21
CA ARG A 87 3.82 9.94 -3.46
C ARG A 87 4.19 11.40 -3.77
#